data_e3e3b726067552f88e9439788c86b048
#
_entry.id   e3e3b726067552f88e9439788c86b048
#
_cell.length_a   1.000
_cell.length_b   1.000
_cell.length_c   1.000
_cell.angle_alpha   90.00
_cell.angle_beta   90.00
_cell.angle_gamma   90.00
#
_symmetry.space_group_name_H-M   'P 1'
#
loop_
_entity.id
_entity.type
_entity.pdbx_description
1 polymer ?
#
loop_
_entity_poly.entity_id
_entity_poly.type
_entity_poly.pdbx_seq_one_letter_code
_entity_poly.pdbx_strand_id
1 'polypeptide(L)'
;SSAASDVYKRQTPNGIPAFTVEEALEAYNSLKSDIVAVKAQIHAGGRGKGGGVKIAKNKDEAEKHIKNIFGMNLITHQTGEEGKKVERLYLEGGVDIKSEFYAAITLDRGKEMDVFMVSTEGGVEIEKVASETPEKIIKIWIDPLVGIKSFQIRKLAKGLGLDGNAFKEACFTFSKMYECYQKTDASIPVSYTHLRAHET
;
A
#
# COMPACT_ATOMS: atom_id res chain seq x y z
N SER A 1 7.10 0.79 -8.87
CA SER A 1 6.93 1.07 -7.44
C SER A 1 8.09 0.55 -6.58
N SER A 2 8.73 -0.60 -6.90
CA SER A 2 9.91 -1.07 -6.17
C SER A 2 11.10 -0.11 -6.30
N ALA A 3 11.34 0.43 -7.50
CA ALA A 3 12.41 1.39 -7.73
C ALA A 3 12.32 2.64 -6.83
N ALA A 4 11.10 3.15 -6.59
CA ALA A 4 10.92 4.30 -5.70
C ALA A 4 11.22 3.92 -4.24
N SER A 5 10.90 2.70 -3.78
CA SER A 5 11.20 2.25 -2.42
C SER A 5 12.70 2.15 -2.17
N ASP A 6 13.47 1.65 -3.15
CA ASP A 6 14.93 1.52 -3.03
C ASP A 6 15.62 2.89 -2.99
N VAL A 7 15.19 3.81 -3.86
CA VAL A 7 15.74 5.18 -3.92
C VAL A 7 15.48 5.96 -2.63
N TYR A 8 14.31 5.75 -2.00
CA TYR A 8 13.91 6.47 -0.78
C TYR A 8 14.11 5.65 0.50
N LYS A 9 14.85 4.53 0.43
CA LYS A 9 15.20 3.65 1.56
C LYS A 9 13.97 3.16 2.35
N ARG A 10 12.85 2.96 1.67
CA ARG A 10 11.67 2.35 2.24
C ARG A 10 11.71 0.85 1.98
N GLN A 11 11.69 0.05 3.02
CA GLN A 11 11.63 -1.41 2.88
C GLN A 11 10.26 -1.83 2.37
N THR A 12 10.26 -2.72 1.38
CA THR A 12 9.09 -3.46 0.91
C THR A 12 9.30 -4.94 1.18
N PRO A 13 8.24 -5.73 1.41
CA PRO A 13 8.38 -7.17 1.44
C PRO A 13 9.00 -7.70 0.15
N ASN A 14 9.78 -8.77 0.26
CA ASN A 14 10.32 -9.44 -0.91
C ASN A 14 9.16 -9.97 -1.76
N GLY A 15 9.21 -9.68 -3.05
CA GLY A 15 8.17 -10.13 -3.97
C GLY A 15 8.70 -10.35 -5.37
N ILE A 16 8.08 -11.29 -6.07
CA ILE A 16 8.50 -11.76 -7.39
C ILE A 16 7.30 -11.69 -8.34
N PRO A 17 7.42 -10.99 -9.50
CA PRO A 17 6.41 -11.03 -10.53
C PRO A 17 6.45 -12.37 -11.28
N ALA A 18 5.30 -12.81 -11.77
CA ALA A 18 5.15 -14.02 -12.58
C ALA A 18 4.15 -13.79 -13.71
N PHE A 19 4.49 -14.26 -14.88
CA PHE A 19 3.72 -14.12 -16.12
C PHE A 19 3.12 -15.43 -16.59
N THR A 20 3.46 -16.53 -15.92
CA THR A 20 2.88 -17.86 -16.12
C THR A 20 2.59 -18.52 -14.77
N VAL A 21 1.83 -19.61 -14.79
CA VAL A 21 1.57 -20.42 -13.59
C VAL A 21 2.87 -21.06 -13.06
N GLU A 22 3.72 -21.52 -13.98
CA GLU A 22 5.00 -22.17 -13.67
C GLU A 22 5.94 -21.17 -12.96
N GLU A 23 6.11 -19.98 -13.53
CA GLU A 23 6.89 -18.89 -12.91
C GLU A 23 6.36 -18.52 -11.52
N ALA A 24 5.03 -18.52 -11.34
CA ALA A 24 4.43 -18.22 -10.05
C ALA A 24 4.74 -19.31 -9.00
N LEU A 25 4.75 -20.58 -9.39
CA LEU A 25 5.14 -21.70 -8.49
C LEU A 25 6.63 -21.64 -8.13
N GLU A 26 7.49 -21.28 -9.08
CA GLU A 26 8.93 -21.06 -8.82
C GLU A 26 9.15 -19.87 -7.89
N ALA A 27 8.41 -18.76 -8.11
CA ALA A 27 8.44 -17.58 -7.26
C ALA A 27 8.04 -17.92 -5.81
N TYR A 28 6.99 -18.72 -5.61
CA TYR A 28 6.57 -19.19 -4.29
C TYR A 28 7.70 -19.93 -3.58
N ASN A 29 8.34 -20.89 -4.26
CA ASN A 29 9.43 -21.68 -3.68
C ASN A 29 10.66 -20.81 -3.34
N SER A 30 10.89 -19.74 -4.11
CA SER A 30 12.05 -18.85 -3.97
C SER A 30 11.89 -17.86 -2.80
N LEU A 31 10.67 -17.48 -2.44
CA LEU A 31 10.39 -16.50 -1.38
C LEU A 31 10.75 -16.97 0.03
N LYS A 32 10.83 -18.31 0.27
CA LYS A 32 11.18 -18.93 1.57
C LYS A 32 10.43 -18.27 2.75
N SER A 33 9.16 -17.96 2.58
CA SER A 33 8.31 -17.36 3.59
C SER A 33 7.23 -18.34 4.00
N ASP A 34 6.90 -18.39 5.29
CA ASP A 34 5.83 -19.26 5.82
C ASP A 34 4.45 -18.84 5.30
N ILE A 35 4.31 -17.57 4.94
CA ILE A 35 3.08 -17.00 4.41
C ILE A 35 3.43 -16.26 3.12
N VAL A 36 2.67 -16.50 2.06
CA VAL A 36 2.83 -15.80 0.78
C VAL A 36 1.49 -15.21 0.31
N ALA A 37 1.49 -13.95 -0.06
CA ALA A 37 0.36 -13.32 -0.69
C ALA A 37 0.46 -13.48 -2.22
N VAL A 38 -0.55 -14.11 -2.82
CA VAL A 38 -0.72 -14.21 -4.28
C VAL A 38 -1.61 -13.07 -4.73
N LYS A 39 -1.08 -12.15 -5.52
CA LYS A 39 -1.74 -10.90 -5.89
C LYS A 39 -1.88 -10.77 -7.41
N ALA A 40 -3.11 -10.69 -7.92
CA ALA A 40 -3.39 -10.33 -9.31
C ALA A 40 -2.80 -8.97 -9.66
N GLN A 41 -2.24 -8.81 -10.84
CA GLN A 41 -1.74 -7.55 -11.37
C GLN A 41 -2.59 -7.11 -12.56
N ILE A 42 -3.47 -6.14 -12.32
CA ILE A 42 -4.28 -5.46 -13.33
C ILE A 42 -4.22 -3.95 -13.08
N HIS A 43 -4.55 -3.15 -14.09
CA HIS A 43 -4.66 -1.69 -13.98
C HIS A 43 -5.99 -1.27 -13.31
N ALA A 44 -6.22 -1.74 -12.08
CA ALA A 44 -7.38 -1.35 -11.27
C ALA A 44 -7.11 -1.57 -9.78
N GLY A 45 -7.74 -0.75 -8.94
CA GLY A 45 -7.84 -0.93 -7.51
C GLY A 45 -8.91 -1.95 -7.11
N GLY A 46 -9.09 -2.19 -5.79
CA GLY A 46 -10.13 -3.08 -5.28
C GLY A 46 -9.87 -4.57 -5.52
N ARG A 47 -8.67 -4.96 -5.96
CA ARG A 47 -8.30 -6.35 -6.30
C ARG A 47 -8.55 -7.36 -5.18
N GLY A 48 -8.33 -6.96 -3.93
CA GLY A 48 -8.59 -7.83 -2.77
C GLY A 48 -10.06 -8.19 -2.64
N LYS A 49 -10.95 -7.20 -2.74
CA LYS A 49 -12.40 -7.39 -2.68
C LYS A 49 -12.92 -8.21 -3.87
N GLY A 50 -12.34 -8.04 -5.05
CA GLY A 50 -12.65 -8.82 -6.24
C GLY A 50 -12.12 -10.26 -6.22
N GLY A 51 -11.43 -10.68 -5.15
CA GLY A 51 -10.87 -12.03 -5.04
C GLY A 51 -9.50 -12.22 -5.71
N GLY A 52 -8.91 -11.14 -6.23
CA GLY A 52 -7.59 -11.15 -6.89
C GLY A 52 -6.39 -11.15 -5.93
N VAL A 53 -6.63 -11.22 -4.61
CA VAL A 53 -5.57 -11.33 -3.60
C VAL A 53 -5.94 -12.46 -2.64
N LYS A 54 -5.04 -13.43 -2.46
CA LYS A 54 -5.20 -14.56 -1.55
C LYS A 54 -3.90 -14.81 -0.79
N ILE A 55 -4.05 -15.25 0.44
CA ILE A 55 -2.95 -15.64 1.33
C ILE A 55 -2.80 -17.15 1.30
N ALA A 56 -1.60 -17.62 1.05
CA ALA A 56 -1.22 -19.04 1.09
C ALA A 56 -0.30 -19.29 2.27
N LYS A 57 -0.63 -20.29 3.07
CA LYS A 57 0.15 -20.74 4.25
C LYS A 57 0.94 -22.01 3.99
N ASN A 58 0.76 -22.62 2.85
CA ASN A 58 1.45 -23.81 2.39
C ASN A 58 1.43 -23.89 0.86
N LYS A 59 2.19 -24.85 0.33
CA LYS A 59 2.36 -25.01 -1.12
C LYS A 59 1.06 -25.37 -1.84
N ASP A 60 0.21 -26.18 -1.25
CA ASP A 60 -1.04 -26.63 -1.87
C ASP A 60 -2.03 -25.46 -2.01
N GLU A 61 -2.11 -24.63 -0.97
CA GLU A 61 -2.90 -23.38 -1.03
C GLU A 61 -2.34 -22.42 -2.07
N ALA A 62 -1.01 -22.27 -2.15
CA ALA A 62 -0.38 -21.40 -3.12
C ALA A 62 -0.68 -21.85 -4.55
N GLU A 63 -0.51 -23.13 -4.85
CA GLU A 63 -0.81 -23.71 -6.16
C GLU A 63 -2.29 -23.52 -6.53
N LYS A 64 -3.20 -23.79 -5.60
CA LYS A 64 -4.63 -23.55 -5.79
C LYS A 64 -4.95 -22.09 -6.09
N HIS A 65 -4.37 -21.16 -5.33
CA HIS A 65 -4.62 -19.73 -5.50
C HIS A 65 -4.02 -19.20 -6.79
N ILE A 66 -2.81 -19.63 -7.16
CA ILE A 66 -2.15 -19.28 -8.42
C ILE A 66 -3.01 -19.69 -9.60
N LYS A 67 -3.44 -20.97 -9.66
CA LYS A 67 -4.28 -21.50 -10.74
C LYS A 67 -5.64 -20.81 -10.83
N ASN A 68 -6.23 -20.44 -9.69
CA ASN A 68 -7.55 -19.79 -9.66
C ASN A 68 -7.50 -18.32 -10.06
N ILE A 69 -6.41 -17.60 -9.70
CA ILE A 69 -6.29 -16.17 -9.96
C ILE A 69 -5.70 -15.90 -11.34
N PHE A 70 -4.75 -16.71 -11.80
CA PHE A 70 -4.17 -16.55 -13.12
C PHE A 70 -5.21 -16.86 -14.20
N GLY A 71 -5.38 -15.94 -15.13
CA GLY A 71 -6.36 -16.09 -16.22
C GLY A 71 -7.81 -15.77 -15.84
N MET A 72 -8.14 -15.54 -14.56
CA MET A 72 -9.49 -15.12 -14.17
C MET A 72 -9.85 -13.76 -14.75
N ASN A 73 -11.13 -13.53 -14.98
CA ASN A 73 -11.66 -12.20 -15.26
C ASN A 73 -11.99 -11.50 -13.93
N LEU A 74 -11.13 -10.55 -13.52
CA LEU A 74 -11.23 -9.89 -12.23
C LEU A 74 -12.11 -8.64 -12.34
N ILE A 75 -13.25 -8.68 -11.65
CA ILE A 75 -14.19 -7.57 -11.57
C ILE A 75 -13.93 -6.78 -10.29
N THR A 76 -13.77 -5.47 -10.43
CA THR A 76 -13.64 -4.51 -9.34
C THR A 76 -14.50 -3.29 -9.62
N HIS A 77 -14.67 -2.41 -8.64
CA HIS A 77 -15.40 -1.14 -8.85
C HIS A 77 -14.76 -0.22 -9.92
N GLN A 78 -13.51 -0.47 -10.30
CA GLN A 78 -12.80 0.33 -11.32
C GLN A 78 -12.73 -0.34 -12.70
N THR A 79 -13.02 -1.66 -12.81
CA THR A 79 -12.98 -2.37 -14.10
C THR A 79 -14.31 -2.38 -14.82
N GLY A 80 -15.39 -1.99 -14.15
CA GLY A 80 -16.75 -2.21 -14.66
C GLY A 80 -17.15 -3.70 -14.64
N GLU A 81 -18.33 -4.01 -15.19
CA GLU A 81 -18.88 -5.37 -15.24
C GLU A 81 -18.09 -6.29 -16.15
N GLU A 82 -17.40 -5.75 -17.14
CA GLU A 82 -16.57 -6.52 -18.08
C GLU A 82 -15.34 -7.14 -17.39
N GLY A 83 -14.87 -6.55 -16.31
CA GLY A 83 -13.68 -6.98 -15.60
C GLY A 83 -12.38 -6.80 -16.41
N LYS A 84 -11.30 -7.33 -15.87
CA LYS A 84 -9.97 -7.39 -16.51
C LYS A 84 -9.37 -8.77 -16.34
N LYS A 85 -8.90 -9.36 -17.45
CA LYS A 85 -8.20 -10.63 -17.41
C LYS A 85 -6.88 -10.49 -16.66
N VAL A 86 -6.63 -11.41 -15.74
CA VAL A 86 -5.39 -11.47 -14.97
C VAL A 86 -4.33 -12.23 -15.74
N GLU A 87 -3.35 -11.53 -16.29
CA GLU A 87 -2.24 -12.10 -17.07
C GLU A 87 -0.90 -12.05 -16.32
N ARG A 88 -0.90 -11.49 -15.09
CA ARG A 88 0.29 -11.36 -14.25
C ARG A 88 -0.09 -11.55 -12.80
N LEU A 89 0.80 -12.21 -12.08
CA LEU A 89 0.74 -12.32 -10.63
C LEU A 89 1.95 -11.62 -10.00
N TYR A 90 1.80 -11.24 -8.75
CA TYR A 90 2.88 -10.83 -7.89
C TYR A 90 2.79 -11.62 -6.61
N LEU A 91 3.81 -12.41 -6.33
CA LEU A 91 3.91 -13.18 -5.10
C LEU A 91 4.78 -12.41 -4.13
N GLU A 92 4.29 -12.21 -2.92
CA GLU A 92 4.96 -11.41 -1.90
C GLU A 92 5.01 -12.17 -0.59
N GLY A 93 6.19 -12.21 0.02
CA GLY A 93 6.35 -12.80 1.35
C GLY A 93 5.46 -12.07 2.37
N GLY A 94 4.73 -12.83 3.16
CA GLY A 94 3.88 -12.30 4.22
C GLY A 94 4.69 -11.58 5.29
N VAL A 95 4.07 -10.58 5.89
CA VAL A 95 4.58 -9.89 7.08
C VAL A 95 3.52 -9.99 8.17
N ASP A 96 3.97 -10.10 9.42
CA ASP A 96 3.07 -10.05 10.57
C ASP A 96 2.65 -8.58 10.79
N ILE A 97 1.41 -8.27 10.36
CA ILE A 97 0.86 -6.91 10.41
C ILE A 97 0.14 -6.74 11.73
N LYS A 98 0.66 -5.89 12.59
CA LYS A 98 0.00 -5.49 13.84
C LYS A 98 -1.06 -4.43 13.62
N SER A 99 -0.77 -3.46 12.78
CA SER A 99 -1.67 -2.35 12.44
C SER A 99 -1.41 -1.85 11.03
N GLU A 100 -2.45 -1.41 10.36
CA GLU A 100 -2.40 -0.84 9.02
C GLU A 100 -2.91 0.59 9.05
N PHE A 101 -2.17 1.50 8.44
CA PHE A 101 -2.48 2.92 8.38
C PHE A 101 -2.56 3.38 6.93
N TYR A 102 -3.44 4.32 6.66
CA TYR A 102 -3.49 5.00 5.38
C TYR A 102 -2.64 6.27 5.42
N ALA A 103 -1.89 6.54 4.36
CA ALA A 103 -1.16 7.79 4.17
C ALA A 103 -1.16 8.17 2.68
N ALA A 104 -1.52 9.41 2.37
CA ALA A 104 -1.52 9.93 1.01
C ALA A 104 -1.19 11.42 0.97
N ILE A 105 -0.65 11.86 -0.17
CA ILE A 105 -0.43 13.26 -0.47
C ILE A 105 -1.12 13.57 -1.80
N THR A 106 -1.76 14.72 -1.90
CA THR A 106 -2.37 15.21 -3.14
C THR A 106 -2.46 16.72 -3.13
N LEU A 107 -2.73 17.33 -4.27
CA LEU A 107 -2.99 18.74 -4.38
C LEU A 107 -4.44 19.07 -3.98
N ASP A 108 -4.62 19.93 -2.99
CA ASP A 108 -5.88 20.60 -2.71
C ASP A 108 -6.00 21.84 -3.61
N ARG A 109 -6.73 21.70 -4.72
CA ARG A 109 -6.89 22.77 -5.72
C ARG A 109 -7.63 23.98 -5.16
N GLY A 110 -8.51 23.78 -4.19
CA GLY A 110 -9.28 24.88 -3.59
C GLY A 110 -8.42 25.78 -2.70
N LYS A 111 -7.35 25.22 -2.14
CA LYS A 111 -6.39 25.94 -1.29
C LYS A 111 -5.07 26.24 -1.98
N GLU A 112 -4.85 25.68 -3.19
CA GLU A 112 -3.58 25.76 -3.91
C GLU A 112 -2.39 25.27 -3.08
N MET A 113 -2.63 24.25 -2.25
CA MET A 113 -1.65 23.68 -1.31
C MET A 113 -1.61 22.17 -1.42
N ASP A 114 -0.44 21.58 -1.17
CA ASP A 114 -0.36 20.14 -0.96
C ASP A 114 -1.11 19.77 0.32
N VAL A 115 -1.85 18.66 0.31
CA VAL A 115 -2.48 18.10 1.51
C VAL A 115 -1.92 16.71 1.80
N PHE A 116 -1.33 16.55 2.96
CA PHE A 116 -0.92 15.24 3.48
C PHE A 116 -2.02 14.73 4.41
N MET A 117 -2.53 13.56 4.08
CA MET A 117 -3.62 12.91 4.81
C MET A 117 -3.14 11.60 5.41
N VAL A 118 -3.52 11.33 6.66
CA VAL A 118 -3.29 10.04 7.31
C VAL A 118 -4.56 9.59 8.03
N SER A 119 -4.76 8.27 8.15
CA SER A 119 -5.86 7.68 8.91
C SER A 119 -5.44 6.37 9.56
N THR A 120 -6.04 6.06 10.70
CA THR A 120 -5.96 4.75 11.36
C THR A 120 -6.79 3.68 10.65
N GLU A 121 -7.66 4.07 9.73
CA GLU A 121 -8.47 3.19 8.89
C GLU A 121 -7.66 2.76 7.66
N GLY A 122 -6.70 1.84 7.88
CA GLY A 122 -5.97 1.19 6.80
C GLY A 122 -6.79 0.07 6.16
N GLY A 123 -6.43 -0.33 4.93
CA GLY A 123 -7.06 -1.47 4.25
C GLY A 123 -8.52 -1.29 3.82
N VAL A 124 -9.11 -0.11 4.02
CA VAL A 124 -10.48 0.24 3.62
C VAL A 124 -10.51 1.30 2.51
N GLU A 125 -11.68 1.51 1.92
CA GLU A 125 -11.88 2.58 0.95
C GLU A 125 -11.87 3.93 1.66
N ILE A 126 -10.82 4.70 1.47
CA ILE A 126 -10.65 5.99 2.14
C ILE A 126 -11.75 6.99 1.76
N GLU A 127 -12.33 6.86 0.57
CA GLU A 127 -13.45 7.65 0.10
C GLU A 127 -14.69 7.45 0.99
N LYS A 128 -14.91 6.20 1.42
CA LYS A 128 -15.98 5.88 2.36
C LYS A 128 -15.71 6.48 3.74
N VAL A 129 -14.47 6.37 4.23
CA VAL A 129 -14.06 7.02 5.49
C VAL A 129 -14.24 8.54 5.39
N ALA A 130 -13.89 9.14 4.25
CA ALA A 130 -14.03 10.57 4.04
C ALA A 130 -15.50 11.05 4.03
N SER A 131 -16.44 10.20 3.59
CA SER A 131 -17.87 10.53 3.55
C SER A 131 -18.60 10.25 4.86
N GLU A 132 -18.26 9.14 5.55
CA GLU A 132 -18.98 8.66 6.74
C GLU A 132 -18.36 9.13 8.05
N THR A 133 -17.02 9.21 8.11
CA THR A 133 -16.26 9.52 9.33
C THR A 133 -15.04 10.41 9.02
N PRO A 134 -15.26 11.62 8.46
CA PRO A 134 -14.17 12.51 8.01
C PRO A 134 -13.19 12.91 9.12
N GLU A 135 -13.63 12.87 10.38
CA GLU A 135 -12.82 13.15 11.57
C GLU A 135 -11.69 12.11 11.79
N LYS A 136 -11.81 10.92 11.22
CA LYS A 136 -10.77 9.90 11.24
C LYS A 136 -9.62 10.17 10.26
N ILE A 137 -9.76 11.16 9.39
CA ILE A 137 -8.75 11.57 8.44
C ILE A 137 -8.08 12.84 8.95
N ILE A 138 -6.84 12.72 9.36
CA ILE A 138 -6.00 13.83 9.77
C ILE A 138 -5.39 14.46 8.53
N LYS A 139 -5.62 15.75 8.34
CA LYS A 139 -5.16 16.53 7.19
C LYS A 139 -4.21 17.63 7.63
N ILE A 140 -3.11 17.78 6.90
CA ILE A 140 -2.18 18.90 7.05
C ILE A 140 -1.92 19.48 5.68
N TRP A 141 -2.15 20.78 5.53
CA TRP A 141 -1.84 21.53 4.33
C TRP A 141 -0.41 22.03 4.40
N ILE A 142 0.28 21.94 3.29
CA ILE A 142 1.70 22.24 3.15
C ILE A 142 1.82 23.25 2.01
N ASP A 143 2.40 24.39 2.32
CA ASP A 143 2.75 25.37 1.31
C ASP A 143 3.85 24.80 0.41
N PRO A 144 3.62 24.67 -0.92
CA PRO A 144 4.57 24.04 -1.82
C PRO A 144 5.90 24.79 -1.93
N LEU A 145 5.92 26.11 -1.66
CA LEU A 145 7.13 26.93 -1.65
C LEU A 145 7.99 26.67 -0.42
N VAL A 146 7.36 26.31 0.69
CA VAL A 146 8.03 26.10 1.99
C VAL A 146 8.35 24.64 2.23
N GLY A 147 7.54 23.72 1.68
CA GLY A 147 7.60 22.28 1.89
C GLY A 147 7.23 21.84 3.31
N ILE A 148 7.15 20.53 3.50
CA ILE A 148 6.75 19.97 4.80
C ILE A 148 7.80 20.23 5.88
N LYS A 149 7.34 20.60 7.07
CA LYS A 149 8.19 20.86 8.25
C LYS A 149 8.10 19.73 9.27
N SER A 150 9.17 19.53 10.02
CA SER A 150 9.27 18.44 11.01
C SER A 150 8.14 18.43 12.02
N PHE A 151 7.60 19.60 12.42
CA PHE A 151 6.46 19.64 13.35
C PHE A 151 5.17 19.14 12.71
N GLN A 152 4.98 19.34 11.42
CA GLN A 152 3.82 18.84 10.65
C GLN A 152 3.87 17.33 10.55
N ILE A 153 5.05 16.78 10.26
CA ILE A 153 5.29 15.32 10.24
C ILE A 153 4.98 14.70 11.61
N ARG A 154 5.49 15.31 12.68
CA ARG A 154 5.20 14.85 14.06
C ARG A 154 3.71 14.94 14.41
N LYS A 155 3.01 15.95 13.93
CA LYS A 155 1.56 16.10 14.13
C LYS A 155 0.79 14.97 13.45
N LEU A 156 1.16 14.56 12.23
CA LEU A 156 0.58 13.42 11.54
C LEU A 156 0.80 12.12 12.33
N ALA A 157 2.05 11.84 12.73
CA ALA A 157 2.40 10.62 13.47
C ALA A 157 1.71 10.54 14.83
N LYS A 158 1.64 11.66 15.57
CA LYS A 158 0.90 11.74 16.84
C LYS A 158 -0.60 11.58 16.67
N GLY A 159 -1.16 12.12 15.60
CA GLY A 159 -2.58 11.96 15.28
C GLY A 159 -2.99 10.51 15.03
N LEU A 160 -2.08 9.67 14.54
CA LEU A 160 -2.29 8.23 14.43
C LEU A 160 -2.15 7.48 15.78
N GLY A 161 -1.89 8.19 16.88
CA GLY A 161 -1.67 7.57 18.20
C GLY A 161 -0.33 6.85 18.34
N LEU A 162 0.61 7.10 17.44
CA LEU A 162 1.92 6.44 17.45
C LEU A 162 2.85 7.04 18.50
N ASP A 163 3.66 6.18 19.13
CA ASP A 163 4.68 6.53 20.11
C ASP A 163 5.97 5.69 19.91
N GLY A 164 6.97 5.93 20.75
CA GLY A 164 8.21 5.16 20.78
C GLY A 164 8.88 5.02 19.41
N ASN A 165 9.20 3.80 19.03
CA ASN A 165 9.87 3.49 17.76
C ASN A 165 8.92 3.66 16.56
N ALA A 166 7.65 3.24 16.70
CA ALA A 166 6.65 3.38 15.65
C ALA A 166 6.44 4.86 15.25
N PHE A 167 6.49 5.78 16.22
CA PHE A 167 6.45 7.21 15.96
C PHE A 167 7.65 7.69 15.12
N LYS A 168 8.86 7.22 15.44
CA LYS A 168 10.09 7.58 14.71
C LYS A 168 10.03 7.08 13.26
N GLU A 169 9.64 5.81 13.09
CA GLU A 169 9.49 5.19 11.76
C GLU A 169 8.40 5.87 10.92
N ALA A 170 7.28 6.24 11.52
CA ALA A 170 6.24 7.00 10.83
C ALA A 170 6.76 8.38 10.40
N CYS A 171 7.47 9.09 11.26
CA CYS A 171 8.07 10.38 10.92
C CYS A 171 9.07 10.26 9.76
N PHE A 172 9.91 9.24 9.79
CA PHE A 172 10.84 8.94 8.68
C PHE A 172 10.09 8.64 7.38
N THR A 173 9.09 7.73 7.44
CA THR A 173 8.28 7.33 6.29
C THR A 173 7.56 8.53 5.67
N PHE A 174 6.91 9.37 6.47
CA PHE A 174 6.17 10.54 5.97
C PHE A 174 7.10 11.57 5.34
N SER A 175 8.29 11.78 5.93
CA SER A 175 9.31 12.63 5.33
C SER A 175 9.73 12.12 3.94
N LYS A 176 9.97 10.81 3.83
CA LYS A 176 10.37 10.18 2.56
C LYS A 176 9.24 10.12 1.53
N MET A 177 8.00 9.97 1.95
CA MET A 177 6.85 10.08 1.06
C MET A 177 6.76 11.46 0.43
N TYR A 178 6.92 12.52 1.22
CA TYR A 178 6.87 13.88 0.70
C TYR A 178 8.06 14.18 -0.21
N GLU A 179 9.26 13.73 0.15
CA GLU A 179 10.45 13.84 -0.72
C GLU A 179 10.23 13.13 -2.07
N CYS A 180 9.65 11.92 -2.05
CA CYS A 180 9.28 11.18 -3.26
C CYS A 180 8.25 11.95 -4.09
N TYR A 181 7.19 12.44 -3.47
CA TYR A 181 6.15 13.25 -4.11
C TYR A 181 6.74 14.42 -4.89
N GLN A 182 7.58 15.20 -4.24
CA GLN A 182 8.24 16.38 -4.83
C GLN A 182 9.20 16.01 -5.97
N LYS A 183 10.07 14.99 -5.76
CA LYS A 183 11.11 14.65 -6.73
C LYS A 183 10.61 13.91 -7.96
N THR A 184 9.48 13.24 -7.87
CA THR A 184 8.92 12.48 -9.00
C THR A 184 7.77 13.20 -9.69
N ASP A 185 7.42 14.41 -9.23
CA ASP A 185 6.25 15.15 -9.70
C ASP A 185 4.98 14.27 -9.71
N ALA A 186 4.82 13.48 -8.64
CA ALA A 186 3.74 12.52 -8.54
C ALA A 186 2.42 13.24 -8.23
N SER A 187 1.36 12.90 -8.95
CA SER A 187 0.03 13.50 -8.69
C SER A 187 -0.56 13.01 -7.36
N ILE A 188 -0.35 11.74 -7.00
CA ILE A 188 -0.86 11.12 -5.77
C ILE A 188 0.08 9.98 -5.35
N PRO A 189 0.97 10.15 -4.38
CA PRO A 189 1.60 9.05 -3.69
C PRO A 189 0.66 8.52 -2.59
N VAL A 190 0.41 7.22 -2.60
CA VAL A 190 -0.38 6.54 -1.57
C VAL A 190 0.47 5.44 -0.96
N SER A 191 0.38 5.29 0.34
CA SER A 191 0.99 4.20 1.06
C SER A 191 0.03 3.61 2.10
N TYR A 192 -0.09 2.29 2.07
CA TYR A 192 -0.62 1.51 3.17
C TYR A 192 0.57 1.12 4.04
N THR A 193 0.72 1.79 5.18
CA THR A 193 1.85 1.59 6.10
C THR A 193 1.47 0.53 7.12
N HIS A 194 2.34 -0.49 7.26
CA HIS A 194 2.15 -1.59 8.20
C HIS A 194 3.12 -1.46 9.36
N LEU A 195 2.64 -1.63 10.59
CA LEU A 195 3.48 -1.88 11.77
C LEU A 195 3.64 -3.38 11.95
N ARG A 196 4.90 -3.84 12.03
CA ARG A 196 5.23 -5.25 12.30
C ARG A 196 5.16 -5.54 13.80
N ALA A 197 4.82 -6.78 14.16
CA ALA A 197 4.68 -7.20 15.56
C ALA A 197 6.00 -7.14 16.37
N HIS A 198 7.15 -7.10 15.73
CA HIS A 198 8.48 -7.13 16.37
C HIS A 198 9.18 -5.77 16.51
N GLU A 199 8.48 -4.67 16.24
CA GLU A 199 9.07 -3.32 16.33
C GLU A 199 8.68 -2.58 17.64
N THR A 200 8.36 -3.34 18.68
CA THR A 200 8.10 -2.80 20.05
C THR A 200 9.29 -3.01 20.96
#